data_5550d10bd3d1f253cd2e445644688e46
#
_entry.id   5550d10bd3d1f253cd2e445644688e46
#
_cell.length_a   1.000
_cell.length_b   1.000
_cell.length_c   1.000
_cell.angle_alpha   90.00
_cell.angle_beta   90.00
_cell.angle_gamma   90.00
#
_symmetry.space_group_name_H-M   'P 1'
#
loop_
_entity.id
_entity.type
_entity.pdbx_description
1 polymer ?
#
loop_
_entity_poly.entity_id
_entity_poly.type
_entity_poly.pdbx_seq_one_letter_code
_entity_poly.pdbx_strand_id
1 'polypeptide(L)'
;MKVFDLHCDTLSELRYAERRGEDKSFAQNDLHIDLEKMQKGDYMLQCFAAFVNLADPTPGADPLVTALEEVDVFKRIMAKYSDKIAPVYRPEDIRKNAAAGKISGMLTIEEGGCCKGSLGVLRRMYELGARMMTLTWNHENELASPNVVPGGGGDIWPCQPNTKTGLKERGFEFLAEMEKLHMI
;
A
#
# COMPACT_ATOMS: atom_id res chain seq x y z
N MET A 1 -6.97 -12.37 -21.32
CA MET A 1 -6.26 -12.92 -20.13
C MET A 1 -6.45 -11.92 -19.01
N LYS A 2 -6.88 -12.35 -17.83
CA LYS A 2 -7.11 -11.44 -16.70
C LYS A 2 -5.79 -11.00 -16.07
N VAL A 3 -5.68 -9.73 -15.70
CA VAL A 3 -4.52 -9.16 -15.04
C VAL A 3 -4.72 -9.16 -13.52
N PHE A 4 -3.71 -9.66 -12.81
CA PHE A 4 -3.51 -9.48 -11.38
C PHE A 4 -2.27 -8.61 -11.21
N ASP A 5 -2.43 -7.38 -10.79
CA ASP A 5 -1.33 -6.47 -10.54
C ASP A 5 -1.17 -6.27 -9.03
N LEU A 6 0.02 -6.59 -8.54
CA LEU A 6 0.29 -6.65 -7.10
C LEU A 6 0.76 -5.34 -6.50
N HIS A 7 0.93 -4.28 -7.32
CA HIS A 7 1.40 -2.99 -6.80
C HIS A 7 1.05 -1.80 -7.70
N CYS A 8 0.62 -0.70 -7.09
CA CYS A 8 0.65 0.63 -7.68
C CYS A 8 0.62 1.72 -6.59
N ASP A 9 1.26 2.86 -6.86
CA ASP A 9 1.33 4.04 -5.98
C ASP A 9 0.25 5.10 -6.28
N THR A 10 -0.82 4.69 -6.92
CA THR A 10 -1.89 5.61 -7.33
C THR A 10 -2.51 6.37 -6.15
N LEU A 11 -2.56 5.76 -4.94
CA LEU A 11 -3.10 6.42 -3.75
C LEU A 11 -2.25 7.62 -3.34
N SER A 12 -0.92 7.45 -3.30
CA SER A 12 0.04 8.50 -2.98
C SER A 12 -0.06 9.68 -3.95
N GLU A 13 -0.12 9.38 -5.24
CA GLU A 13 -0.21 10.41 -6.28
C GLU A 13 -1.53 11.20 -6.21
N LEU A 14 -2.65 10.54 -5.94
CA LEU A 14 -3.93 11.21 -5.74
C LEU A 14 -3.93 12.06 -4.47
N ARG A 15 -3.36 11.56 -3.36
CA ARG A 15 -3.17 12.32 -2.13
C ARG A 15 -2.30 13.56 -2.34
N TYR A 16 -1.19 13.43 -3.07
CA TYR A 16 -0.33 14.57 -3.40
C TYR A 16 -1.06 15.61 -4.27
N ALA A 17 -1.84 15.16 -5.25
CA ALA A 17 -2.65 16.05 -6.08
C ALA A 17 -3.68 16.83 -5.23
N GLU A 18 -4.39 16.14 -4.32
CA GLU A 18 -5.34 16.78 -3.39
C GLU A 18 -4.65 17.85 -2.52
N ARG A 19 -3.47 17.54 -1.96
CA ARG A 19 -2.70 18.50 -1.15
C ARG A 19 -2.23 19.73 -1.94
N ARG A 20 -2.03 19.59 -3.25
CA ARG A 20 -1.70 20.72 -4.15
C ARG A 20 -2.94 21.44 -4.67
N GLY A 21 -4.15 20.99 -4.31
CA GLY A 21 -5.42 21.54 -4.81
C GLY A 21 -5.69 21.19 -6.28
N GLU A 22 -5.08 20.12 -6.80
CA GLU A 22 -5.28 19.64 -8.16
C GLU A 22 -6.47 18.68 -8.21
N ASP A 23 -7.32 18.82 -9.23
CA ASP A 23 -8.44 17.89 -9.48
C ASP A 23 -7.95 16.70 -10.33
N LYS A 24 -7.39 15.69 -9.68
CA LYS A 24 -6.94 14.46 -10.33
C LYS A 24 -7.92 13.33 -10.03
N SER A 25 -8.60 12.85 -11.07
CA SER A 25 -9.62 11.82 -10.95
C SER A 25 -9.04 10.40 -11.02
N PHE A 26 -9.54 9.47 -10.20
CA PHE A 26 -9.25 8.05 -10.36
C PHE A 26 -9.95 7.44 -11.59
N ALA A 27 -11.03 8.04 -12.10
CA ALA A 27 -11.72 7.53 -13.28
C ALA A 27 -10.85 7.53 -14.53
N GLN A 28 -10.11 8.63 -14.72
CA GLN A 28 -9.17 8.83 -15.81
C GLN A 28 -8.13 9.87 -15.39
N ASN A 29 -6.87 9.58 -15.58
CA ASN A 29 -5.76 10.45 -15.23
C ASN A 29 -4.51 10.18 -16.10
N ASP A 30 -3.44 10.91 -15.84
CA ASP A 30 -2.14 10.79 -16.51
C ASP A 30 -1.16 9.87 -15.78
N LEU A 31 -1.58 9.22 -14.68
CA LEU A 31 -0.78 8.24 -13.94
C LEU A 31 -0.73 6.89 -14.67
N HIS A 32 0.02 5.94 -14.11
CA HIS A 32 0.13 4.58 -14.68
C HIS A 32 -1.18 3.81 -14.60
N ILE A 33 -1.93 3.97 -13.50
CA ILE A 33 -3.19 3.26 -13.24
C ILE A 33 -4.33 4.25 -13.02
N ASP A 34 -5.46 3.98 -13.69
CA ASP A 34 -6.77 4.56 -13.45
C ASP A 34 -7.85 3.54 -13.83
N LEU A 35 -9.09 3.85 -13.53
CA LEU A 35 -10.19 2.93 -13.74
C LEU A 35 -10.40 2.56 -15.23
N GLU A 36 -10.23 3.53 -16.13
CA GLU A 36 -10.35 3.31 -17.59
C GLU A 36 -9.25 2.39 -18.10
N LYS A 37 -8.00 2.60 -17.67
CA LYS A 37 -6.85 1.74 -18.04
C LYS A 37 -7.03 0.32 -17.52
N MET A 38 -7.49 0.17 -16.27
CA MET A 38 -7.76 -1.15 -15.69
C MET A 38 -8.88 -1.89 -16.46
N GLN A 39 -9.94 -1.19 -16.85
CA GLN A 39 -11.01 -1.80 -17.67
C GLN A 39 -10.50 -2.23 -19.04
N LYS A 40 -9.73 -1.38 -19.72
CA LYS A 40 -9.10 -1.70 -21.02
C LYS A 40 -8.09 -2.84 -20.93
N GLY A 41 -7.35 -2.91 -19.81
CA GLY A 41 -6.36 -3.95 -19.53
C GLY A 41 -6.93 -5.27 -19.04
N ASP A 42 -8.25 -5.41 -18.95
CA ASP A 42 -8.94 -6.62 -18.45
C ASP A 42 -8.47 -7.03 -17.03
N TYR A 43 -8.34 -6.04 -16.13
CA TYR A 43 -7.91 -6.26 -14.75
C TYR A 43 -8.95 -7.04 -13.95
N MET A 44 -8.49 -8.02 -13.21
CA MET A 44 -9.28 -8.76 -12.23
C MET A 44 -9.01 -8.26 -10.80
N LEU A 45 -7.73 -7.94 -10.52
CA LEU A 45 -7.31 -7.40 -9.22
C LEU A 45 -6.19 -6.38 -9.41
N GLN A 46 -6.27 -5.31 -8.63
CA GLN A 46 -5.19 -4.34 -8.40
C GLN A 46 -4.93 -4.20 -6.91
N CYS A 47 -3.67 -4.36 -6.50
CA CYS A 47 -3.20 -3.97 -5.17
C CYS A 47 -2.84 -2.49 -5.17
N PHE A 48 -3.44 -1.74 -4.25
CA PHE A 48 -3.21 -0.32 -4.06
C PHE A 48 -2.35 -0.11 -2.82
N ALA A 49 -1.13 0.35 -2.98
CA ALA A 49 -0.23 0.62 -1.89
C ALA A 49 -0.59 1.95 -1.20
N ALA A 50 -0.76 1.89 0.13
CA ALA A 50 -0.59 3.05 0.97
C ALA A 50 0.91 3.15 1.27
N PHE A 51 1.61 3.97 0.48
CA PHE A 51 3.06 4.12 0.53
C PHE A 51 3.49 5.22 1.48
N VAL A 52 4.51 4.92 2.27
CA VAL A 52 5.09 5.90 3.22
C VAL A 52 6.59 5.96 3.07
N ASN A 53 7.11 7.13 2.72
CA ASN A 53 8.53 7.39 2.79
C ASN A 53 8.91 7.85 4.20
N LEU A 54 9.65 7.02 4.95
CA LEU A 54 10.11 7.37 6.30
C LEU A 54 11.10 8.55 6.34
N ALA A 55 11.71 8.86 5.19
CA ALA A 55 12.61 10.00 5.04
C ALA A 55 11.92 11.21 4.35
N ASP A 56 10.59 11.30 4.39
CA ASP A 56 9.86 12.44 3.84
C ASP A 56 10.35 13.75 4.50
N PRO A 57 10.98 14.67 3.74
CA PRO A 57 11.52 15.91 4.27
C PRO A 57 10.46 16.95 4.61
N THR A 58 9.20 16.69 4.35
CA THR A 58 8.11 17.64 4.58
C THR A 58 7.99 17.94 6.08
N PRO A 59 8.10 19.21 6.53
CA PRO A 59 7.97 19.55 7.93
C PRO A 59 6.64 19.06 8.53
N GLY A 60 6.73 18.29 9.61
CA GLY A 60 5.56 17.72 10.28
C GLY A 60 4.98 16.48 9.61
N ALA A 61 5.63 15.90 8.60
CA ALA A 61 5.25 14.62 8.05
C ALA A 61 5.26 13.54 9.14
N ASP A 62 4.15 12.82 9.29
CA ASP A 62 4.02 11.69 10.19
C ASP A 62 3.67 10.44 9.38
N PRO A 63 4.50 9.37 9.43
CA PRO A 63 4.28 8.17 8.65
C PRO A 63 2.91 7.52 8.86
N LEU A 64 2.40 7.51 10.09
CA LEU A 64 1.09 6.94 10.39
C LEU A 64 -0.03 7.79 9.81
N VAL A 65 0.07 9.13 9.92
CA VAL A 65 -0.91 10.05 9.34
C VAL A 65 -0.94 9.91 7.82
N THR A 66 0.22 9.86 7.18
CA THR A 66 0.34 9.64 5.72
C THR A 66 -0.36 8.34 5.29
N ALA A 67 -0.08 7.23 5.97
CA ALA A 67 -0.74 5.95 5.68
C ALA A 67 -2.27 6.04 5.84
N LEU A 68 -2.76 6.70 6.89
CA LEU A 68 -4.21 6.87 7.13
C LEU A 68 -4.89 7.74 6.08
N GLU A 69 -4.24 8.80 5.60
CA GLU A 69 -4.76 9.62 4.50
C GLU A 69 -4.89 8.81 3.20
N GLU A 70 -3.92 7.95 2.89
CA GLU A 70 -3.97 7.09 1.70
C GLU A 70 -5.01 5.96 1.83
N VAL A 71 -5.19 5.42 3.03
CA VAL A 71 -6.31 4.52 3.33
C VAL A 71 -7.66 5.23 3.10
N ASP A 72 -7.79 6.50 3.46
CA ASP A 72 -9.00 7.29 3.20
C ASP A 72 -9.22 7.49 1.69
N VAL A 73 -8.17 7.83 0.94
CA VAL A 73 -8.23 7.91 -0.54
C VAL A 73 -8.77 6.60 -1.12
N PHE A 74 -8.21 5.44 -0.71
CA PHE A 74 -8.68 4.14 -1.15
C PHE A 74 -10.18 3.94 -0.86
N LYS A 75 -10.62 4.22 0.36
CA LYS A 75 -12.02 4.05 0.75
C LYS A 75 -12.96 4.94 -0.06
N ARG A 76 -12.58 6.18 -0.30
CA ARG A 76 -13.35 7.12 -1.13
C ARG A 76 -13.45 6.64 -2.59
N ILE A 77 -12.37 6.08 -3.15
CA ILE A 77 -12.37 5.48 -4.49
C ILE A 77 -13.35 4.29 -4.53
N MET A 78 -13.24 3.35 -3.59
CA MET A 78 -14.12 2.18 -3.54
C MET A 78 -15.60 2.55 -3.39
N ALA A 79 -15.91 3.59 -2.63
CA ALA A 79 -17.27 4.09 -2.46
C ALA A 79 -17.78 4.79 -3.73
N LYS A 80 -16.99 5.70 -4.30
CA LYS A 80 -17.37 6.52 -5.46
C LYS A 80 -17.60 5.70 -6.73
N TYR A 81 -16.79 4.66 -6.94
CA TYR A 81 -16.82 3.82 -8.15
C TYR A 81 -17.31 2.40 -7.86
N SER A 82 -18.17 2.25 -6.86
CA SER A 82 -18.65 0.96 -6.35
C SER A 82 -19.43 0.11 -7.39
N ASP A 83 -19.86 0.71 -8.49
CA ASP A 83 -20.45 0.02 -9.64
C ASP A 83 -19.41 -0.71 -10.51
N LYS A 84 -18.13 -0.32 -10.48
CA LYS A 84 -17.05 -0.80 -11.35
C LYS A 84 -15.91 -1.50 -10.62
N ILE A 85 -15.63 -1.11 -9.38
CA ILE A 85 -14.57 -1.66 -8.54
C ILE A 85 -15.09 -1.91 -7.14
N ALA A 86 -14.61 -2.97 -6.48
CA ALA A 86 -15.01 -3.28 -5.11
C ALA A 86 -13.81 -3.77 -4.27
N PRO A 87 -13.79 -3.49 -2.95
CA PRO A 87 -12.69 -3.88 -2.09
C PRO A 87 -12.61 -5.39 -1.92
N VAL A 88 -11.40 -5.87 -1.59
CA VAL A 88 -11.11 -7.27 -1.24
C VAL A 88 -10.67 -7.33 0.21
N TYR A 89 -11.41 -8.09 1.01
CA TYR A 89 -11.10 -8.39 2.40
C TYR A 89 -10.82 -9.88 2.64
N ARG A 90 -11.29 -10.74 1.70
CA ARG A 90 -11.14 -12.20 1.73
C ARG A 90 -10.96 -12.73 0.29
N PRO A 91 -10.33 -13.88 0.10
CA PRO A 91 -10.14 -14.45 -1.25
C PRO A 91 -11.44 -14.63 -2.04
N GLU A 92 -12.56 -14.91 -1.35
CA GLU A 92 -13.87 -15.09 -1.96
C GLU A 92 -14.40 -13.80 -2.61
N ASP A 93 -14.00 -12.63 -2.10
CA ASP A 93 -14.43 -11.33 -2.62
C ASP A 93 -13.96 -11.14 -4.07
N ILE A 94 -12.80 -11.68 -4.45
CA ILE A 94 -12.28 -11.61 -5.81
C ILE A 94 -13.25 -12.30 -6.80
N ARG A 95 -13.71 -13.50 -6.44
CA ARG A 95 -14.66 -14.26 -7.25
C ARG A 95 -16.03 -13.58 -7.32
N LYS A 96 -16.50 -13.07 -6.17
CA LYS A 96 -17.76 -12.33 -6.06
C LYS A 96 -17.73 -11.05 -6.92
N ASN A 97 -16.65 -10.28 -6.83
CA ASN A 97 -16.49 -9.06 -7.62
C ASN A 97 -16.46 -9.38 -9.13
N ALA A 98 -15.69 -10.39 -9.52
CA ALA A 98 -15.63 -10.84 -10.92
C ALA A 98 -17.00 -11.30 -11.45
N ALA A 99 -17.77 -12.06 -10.66
CA ALA A 99 -19.12 -12.48 -11.01
C ALA A 99 -20.10 -11.29 -11.17
N ALA A 100 -19.84 -10.20 -10.43
CA ALA A 100 -20.60 -8.94 -10.54
C ALA A 100 -20.07 -8.00 -11.64
N GLY A 101 -19.08 -8.43 -12.45
CA GLY A 101 -18.47 -7.60 -13.50
C GLY A 101 -17.59 -6.47 -12.97
N LYS A 102 -17.11 -6.56 -11.71
CA LYS A 102 -16.30 -5.53 -11.07
C LYS A 102 -14.84 -5.94 -10.99
N ILE A 103 -13.96 -4.95 -11.03
CA ILE A 103 -12.55 -5.10 -10.70
C ILE A 103 -12.42 -5.21 -9.16
N SER A 104 -11.47 -5.99 -8.69
CA SER A 104 -11.13 -6.09 -7.27
C SER A 104 -10.03 -5.11 -6.91
N GLY A 105 -10.22 -4.33 -5.82
CA GLY A 105 -9.20 -3.48 -5.24
C GLY A 105 -8.76 -4.01 -3.88
N MET A 106 -7.47 -4.30 -3.70
CA MET A 106 -6.91 -4.72 -2.42
C MET A 106 -6.03 -3.62 -1.85
N LEU A 107 -6.31 -3.19 -0.62
CA LEU A 107 -5.46 -2.25 0.08
C LEU A 107 -4.22 -2.97 0.62
N THR A 108 -3.05 -2.41 0.35
CA THR A 108 -1.77 -2.87 0.89
C THR A 108 -1.05 -1.72 1.60
N ILE A 109 -0.14 -2.04 2.50
CA ILE A 109 0.72 -1.07 3.18
C ILE A 109 2.15 -1.27 2.66
N GLU A 110 2.73 -0.23 2.11
CA GLU A 110 4.14 -0.22 1.78
C GLU A 110 4.90 0.66 2.76
N GLU A 111 5.79 0.07 3.46
CA GLU A 111 6.55 0.53 4.61
C GLU A 111 5.83 0.33 5.95
N GLY A 112 6.06 -0.86 6.53
CA GLY A 112 5.53 -1.25 7.85
C GLY A 112 5.98 -0.36 9.01
N GLY A 113 7.01 0.45 8.83
CA GLY A 113 7.45 1.47 9.77
C GLY A 113 6.40 2.53 10.09
N CYS A 114 5.37 2.69 9.23
CA CYS A 114 4.22 3.54 9.55
C CYS A 114 3.47 3.09 10.82
N CYS A 115 3.59 1.81 11.19
CA CYS A 115 3.03 1.27 12.42
C CYS A 115 3.84 1.62 13.68
N LYS A 116 5.03 2.20 13.54
CA LYS A 116 5.91 2.60 14.67
C LYS A 116 6.13 1.46 15.67
N GLY A 117 6.29 0.23 15.17
CA GLY A 117 6.45 -0.97 15.98
C GLY A 117 5.24 -1.36 16.84
N SER A 118 4.05 -0.81 16.61
CA SER A 118 2.86 -1.08 17.43
C SER A 118 1.96 -2.14 16.81
N LEU A 119 1.81 -3.29 17.47
CA LEU A 119 0.84 -4.33 17.08
C LEU A 119 -0.61 -3.82 17.13
N GLY A 120 -0.89 -2.85 18.02
CA GLY A 120 -2.20 -2.21 18.08
C GLY A 120 -2.52 -1.43 16.80
N VAL A 121 -1.53 -0.73 16.25
CA VAL A 121 -1.68 -0.01 14.97
C VAL A 121 -1.84 -1.01 13.81
N LEU A 122 -1.03 -2.08 13.77
CA LEU A 122 -1.18 -3.15 12.77
C LEU A 122 -2.62 -3.69 12.72
N ARG A 123 -3.21 -4.01 13.90
CA ARG A 123 -4.60 -4.48 13.97
C ARG A 123 -5.58 -3.45 13.43
N ARG A 124 -5.36 -2.16 13.71
CA ARG A 124 -6.24 -1.09 13.16
C ARG A 124 -6.09 -0.98 11.66
N MET A 125 -4.88 -1.08 11.09
CA MET A 125 -4.69 -1.11 9.64
C MET A 125 -5.43 -2.28 8.99
N TYR A 126 -5.38 -3.47 9.61
CA TYR A 126 -6.15 -4.63 9.16
C TYR A 126 -7.67 -4.37 9.18
N GLU A 127 -8.19 -3.80 10.26
CA GLU A 127 -9.61 -3.43 10.38
C GLU A 127 -10.02 -2.36 9.37
N LEU A 128 -9.12 -1.45 9.03
CA LEU A 128 -9.32 -0.46 7.98
C LEU A 128 -9.29 -1.08 6.58
N GLY A 129 -8.86 -2.33 6.44
CA GLY A 129 -8.97 -3.09 5.19
C GLY A 129 -7.65 -3.51 4.56
N ALA A 130 -6.49 -3.19 5.15
CA ALA A 130 -5.22 -3.66 4.65
C ALA A 130 -5.12 -5.19 4.73
N ARG A 131 -4.56 -5.83 3.68
CA ARG A 131 -4.44 -7.29 3.59
C ARG A 131 -3.04 -7.77 3.25
N MET A 132 -2.15 -6.85 2.91
CA MET A 132 -0.75 -7.14 2.66
C MET A 132 0.09 -5.99 3.22
N MET A 133 1.31 -6.30 3.71
CA MET A 133 2.23 -5.29 4.23
C MET A 133 3.66 -5.64 3.86
N THR A 134 4.37 -4.70 3.24
CA THR A 134 5.82 -4.73 3.11
C THR A 134 6.43 -4.23 4.41
N LEU A 135 7.27 -5.03 5.06
CA LEU A 135 7.84 -4.69 6.37
C LEU A 135 8.82 -3.52 6.32
N THR A 136 9.59 -3.42 5.23
CA THR A 136 10.49 -2.28 4.98
C THR A 136 10.45 -1.90 3.51
N TRP A 137 10.62 -0.63 3.21
CA TRP A 137 11.01 -0.13 1.90
C TRP A 137 12.54 0.13 1.91
N ASN A 138 12.99 1.36 1.73
CA ASN A 138 14.42 1.68 1.63
C ASN A 138 15.04 2.16 2.96
N HIS A 139 14.27 2.27 4.02
CA HIS A 139 14.74 2.78 5.30
C HIS A 139 14.62 1.73 6.40
N GLU A 140 15.60 1.76 7.32
CA GLU A 140 15.54 0.94 8.52
C GLU A 140 14.40 1.44 9.43
N ASN A 141 13.63 0.50 9.98
CA ASN A 141 12.54 0.78 10.89
C ASN A 141 12.57 -0.17 12.10
N GLU A 142 11.53 -0.15 12.93
CA GLU A 142 11.44 -0.98 14.13
C GLU A 142 11.33 -2.48 13.81
N LEU A 143 10.89 -2.83 12.59
CA LEU A 143 10.59 -4.20 12.19
C LEU A 143 11.76 -4.91 11.53
N ALA A 144 12.48 -4.19 10.65
CA ALA A 144 13.54 -4.79 9.86
C ALA A 144 14.52 -3.74 9.32
N SER A 145 15.66 -4.24 8.86
CA SER A 145 16.63 -3.48 8.06
C SER A 145 16.32 -3.66 6.57
N PRO A 146 16.48 -2.62 5.75
CA PRO A 146 16.19 -2.68 4.32
C PRO A 146 17.25 -3.47 3.54
N ASN A 147 16.97 -3.72 2.25
CA ASN A 147 17.90 -4.40 1.35
C ASN A 147 19.18 -3.61 1.06
N VAL A 148 19.21 -2.31 1.34
CA VAL A 148 20.42 -1.48 1.19
C VAL A 148 21.02 -1.12 2.54
N VAL A 149 22.36 -0.95 2.55
CA VAL A 149 23.05 -0.51 3.77
C VAL A 149 22.63 0.94 4.08
N PRO A 150 22.27 1.28 5.34
CA PRO A 150 21.98 2.64 5.74
C PRO A 150 23.09 3.61 5.35
N GLY A 151 22.76 4.70 4.66
CA GLY A 151 23.72 5.65 4.10
C GLY A 151 24.46 5.17 2.85
N GLY A 152 24.15 3.98 2.35
CA GLY A 152 24.78 3.36 1.18
C GLY A 152 24.19 3.77 -0.18
N GLY A 153 23.61 4.97 -0.27
CA GLY A 153 23.08 5.49 -1.52
C GLY A 153 21.56 5.30 -1.72
N GLY A 154 20.86 4.71 -0.71
CA GLY A 154 19.41 4.64 -0.61
C GLY A 154 18.66 4.47 -1.94
N ASP A 155 18.10 5.55 -2.41
CA ASP A 155 17.28 5.60 -3.63
C ASP A 155 18.11 5.81 -4.91
N ILE A 156 19.46 5.88 -4.80
CA ILE A 156 20.35 6.14 -5.92
C ILE A 156 21.15 4.87 -6.26
N TRP A 157 21.01 4.42 -7.48
CA TRP A 157 21.79 3.31 -8.02
C TRP A 157 23.18 3.78 -8.49
N PRO A 158 24.30 3.04 -8.24
CA PRO A 158 24.35 1.76 -7.53
C PRO A 158 24.34 1.92 -6.00
N CYS A 159 23.51 1.15 -5.33
CA CYS A 159 23.47 1.07 -3.87
C CYS A 159 24.25 -0.16 -3.37
N GLN A 160 24.66 -0.14 -2.08
CA GLN A 160 25.30 -1.30 -1.47
C GLN A 160 24.22 -2.23 -0.86
N PRO A 161 24.17 -3.51 -1.30
CA PRO A 161 23.21 -4.45 -0.75
C PRO A 161 23.51 -4.76 0.72
N ASN A 162 22.47 -4.80 1.54
CA ASN A 162 22.56 -5.28 2.91
C ASN A 162 22.44 -6.81 2.93
N THR A 163 23.53 -7.49 3.28
CA THR A 163 23.60 -8.96 3.36
C THR A 163 23.79 -9.45 4.80
N LYS A 164 23.75 -8.57 5.79
CA LYS A 164 24.12 -8.89 7.18
C LYS A 164 22.96 -8.81 8.16
N THR A 165 22.02 -7.91 7.92
CA THR A 165 20.88 -7.66 8.83
C THR A 165 19.58 -7.80 8.06
N GLY A 166 18.49 -8.05 8.77
CA GLY A 166 17.18 -8.26 8.17
C GLY A 166 16.10 -8.03 9.21
N LEU A 167 15.27 -9.02 9.43
CA LEU A 167 14.15 -8.96 10.38
C LEU A 167 14.67 -8.79 11.81
N LYS A 168 14.06 -7.86 12.55
CA LYS A 168 14.33 -7.59 13.97
C LYS A 168 13.35 -8.37 14.86
N GLU A 169 13.58 -8.39 16.17
CA GLU A 169 12.68 -9.05 17.14
C GLU A 169 11.24 -8.58 16.97
N ARG A 170 11.02 -7.26 16.89
CA ARG A 170 9.68 -6.71 16.67
C ARG A 170 9.07 -7.12 15.33
N GLY A 171 9.89 -7.33 14.30
CA GLY A 171 9.45 -7.85 13.01
C GLY A 171 8.91 -9.27 13.11
N PHE A 172 9.54 -10.15 13.91
CA PHE A 172 8.99 -11.51 14.17
C PHE A 172 7.65 -11.46 14.88
N GLU A 173 7.47 -10.55 15.85
CA GLU A 173 6.18 -10.35 16.51
C GLU A 173 5.10 -9.86 15.52
N PHE A 174 5.48 -8.96 14.60
CA PHE A 174 4.57 -8.50 13.53
C PHE A 174 4.15 -9.63 12.62
N LEU A 175 5.10 -10.46 12.15
CA LEU A 175 4.78 -11.63 11.32
C LEU A 175 3.83 -12.59 12.02
N ALA A 176 4.08 -12.90 13.30
CA ALA A 176 3.19 -13.76 14.09
C ALA A 176 1.77 -13.18 14.23
N GLU A 177 1.65 -11.86 14.33
CA GLU A 177 0.35 -11.20 14.38
C GLU A 177 -0.32 -11.14 13.00
N MET A 178 0.44 -10.87 11.93
CA MET A 178 -0.06 -10.90 10.56
C MET A 178 -0.61 -12.28 10.18
N GLU A 179 0.09 -13.37 10.60
CA GLU A 179 -0.38 -14.74 10.39
C GLU A 179 -1.75 -14.99 11.06
N LYS A 180 -1.93 -14.57 12.32
CA LYS A 180 -3.21 -14.66 13.04
C LYS A 180 -4.32 -13.86 12.35
N LEU A 181 -3.99 -12.73 11.75
CA LEU A 181 -4.91 -11.87 11.01
C LEU A 181 -5.17 -12.37 9.58
N HIS A 182 -4.48 -13.40 9.11
CA HIS A 182 -4.48 -13.82 7.69
C HIS A 182 -4.09 -12.66 6.75
N MET A 183 -3.07 -11.90 7.14
CA MET A 183 -2.50 -10.78 6.39
C MET A 183 -1.19 -11.24 5.73
N ILE A 184 -0.99 -10.89 4.45
CA ILE A 184 0.19 -11.23 3.67
C ILE A 184 1.32 -10.25 3.97
#